data_28364387008d1049909d09a44485f2f6
#
_entry.id   28364387008d1049909d09a44485f2f6
#
_cell.length_a   1.000
_cell.length_b   1.000
_cell.length_c   1.000
_cell.angle_alpha   90.00
_cell.angle_beta   90.00
_cell.angle_gamma   90.00
#
_symmetry.space_group_name_H-M   'P 1'
#
loop_
_entity.id
_entity.type
_entity.pdbx_description
1 polymer ?
#
loop_
_entity_poly.entity_id
_entity_poly.type
_entity_poly.pdbx_seq_one_letter_code
_entity_poly.pdbx_strand_id
1 'polypeptide(L)'
;MSYTLFIGDKLFSSWSLRGWLMFREFGLAFESRMVGLYSDTMKEDMAEVSPARLVPAIRTPQGDIVGESLAIAETLAERHPEKTMWPENPALRARARWLCAEMVGSFAALRSDCPMQLAHVNMGFEPSAAVRSDLARIEEIWTAARSVSGANDGWLMGNLSLADIFYAPVAARIVGYNLPVSDPARRYCERWIANPHFKEWRKAGLQKSYDPFPYPTYEPLADWPNG
;
A
#
# COMPACT_ATOMS: atom_id res chain seq x y z
N MET A 1 6.25 -2.15 -26.01
CA MET A 1 6.50 -3.03 -24.83
C MET A 1 5.77 -2.43 -23.62
N SER A 2 5.25 -3.24 -22.72
CA SER A 2 4.58 -2.82 -21.48
C SER A 2 5.55 -2.88 -20.29
N TYR A 3 5.19 -2.28 -19.18
CA TYR A 3 5.91 -2.48 -17.92
C TYR A 3 5.75 -3.93 -17.44
N THR A 4 6.77 -4.47 -16.77
CA THR A 4 6.66 -5.70 -15.99
C THR A 4 6.82 -5.35 -14.52
N LEU A 5 5.83 -5.68 -13.69
CA LEU A 5 5.81 -5.44 -12.25
C LEU A 5 6.01 -6.75 -11.50
N PHE A 6 7.07 -6.85 -10.71
CA PHE A 6 7.40 -7.98 -9.85
C PHE A 6 6.79 -7.76 -8.47
N ILE A 7 5.96 -8.70 -8.02
CA ILE A 7 5.17 -8.63 -6.79
C ILE A 7 5.24 -9.92 -5.99
N GLY A 8 5.13 -9.82 -4.69
CA GLY A 8 4.91 -10.96 -3.80
C GLY A 8 3.43 -11.29 -3.64
N ASP A 9 3.13 -12.16 -2.67
CA ASP A 9 1.78 -12.63 -2.39
C ASP A 9 0.80 -11.47 -2.15
N LYS A 10 -0.41 -11.62 -2.71
CA LYS A 10 -1.40 -10.54 -2.70
C LYS A 10 -2.11 -10.34 -1.36
N LEU A 11 -2.20 -11.36 -0.52
CA LEU A 11 -2.79 -11.19 0.81
C LEU A 11 -1.82 -10.57 1.81
N PHE A 12 -0.51 -10.80 1.64
CA PHE A 12 0.50 -10.50 2.65
C PHE A 12 1.48 -9.40 2.26
N SER A 13 1.76 -9.18 0.97
CA SER A 13 2.76 -8.21 0.54
C SER A 13 2.22 -6.78 0.42
N SER A 14 2.34 -6.01 1.50
CA SER A 14 1.91 -4.61 1.54
C SER A 14 2.68 -3.70 0.60
N TRP A 15 3.95 -3.99 0.32
CA TRP A 15 4.75 -3.24 -0.63
C TRP A 15 4.33 -3.52 -2.07
N SER A 16 4.02 -4.77 -2.39
CA SER A 16 3.50 -5.14 -3.71
C SER A 16 2.12 -4.55 -3.99
N LEU A 17 1.25 -4.45 -2.99
CA LEU A 17 -0.03 -3.75 -3.11
C LEU A 17 0.17 -2.29 -3.55
N ARG A 18 1.14 -1.57 -2.96
CA ARG A 18 1.46 -0.19 -3.39
C ARG A 18 1.88 -0.14 -4.85
N GLY A 19 2.85 -0.97 -5.23
CA GLY A 19 3.32 -1.04 -6.62
C GLY A 19 2.19 -1.33 -7.60
N TRP A 20 1.35 -2.30 -7.30
CA TRP A 20 0.23 -2.69 -8.16
C TRP A 20 -0.85 -1.60 -8.28
N LEU A 21 -1.20 -0.94 -7.16
CA LEU A 21 -2.16 0.16 -7.16
C LEU A 21 -1.68 1.36 -7.98
N MET A 22 -0.38 1.67 -8.02
CA MET A 22 0.18 2.73 -8.86
C MET A 22 -0.18 2.53 -10.33
N PHE A 23 -0.12 1.30 -10.83
CA PHE A 23 -0.48 1.01 -12.22
C PHE A 23 -1.99 1.02 -12.44
N ARG A 24 -2.76 0.41 -11.53
CA ARG A 24 -4.20 0.26 -11.68
C ARG A 24 -4.96 1.57 -11.54
N GLU A 25 -4.64 2.37 -10.52
CA GLU A 25 -5.33 3.63 -10.25
C GLU A 25 -5.08 4.68 -11.35
N PHE A 26 -3.90 4.66 -11.95
CA PHE A 26 -3.57 5.61 -13.02
C PHE A 26 -3.72 5.03 -14.43
N GLY A 27 -4.23 3.82 -14.57
CA GLY A 27 -4.54 3.19 -15.85
C GLY A 27 -3.32 2.95 -16.72
N LEU A 28 -2.20 2.53 -16.12
CA LEU A 28 -0.98 2.17 -16.85
C LEU A 28 -1.02 0.69 -17.26
N ALA A 29 -0.61 0.40 -18.47
CA ALA A 29 -0.52 -0.97 -18.98
C ALA A 29 0.71 -1.69 -18.39
N PHE A 30 0.51 -2.87 -17.81
CA PHE A 30 1.58 -3.67 -17.24
C PHE A 30 1.22 -5.15 -17.19
N GLU A 31 2.24 -5.98 -17.01
CA GLU A 31 2.14 -7.40 -16.67
C GLU A 31 2.70 -7.61 -15.26
N SER A 32 2.03 -8.45 -14.45
CA SER A 32 2.52 -8.82 -13.12
C SER A 32 3.26 -10.16 -13.17
N ARG A 33 4.41 -10.23 -12.51
CA ARG A 33 5.13 -11.48 -12.22
C ARG A 33 5.19 -11.70 -10.73
N MET A 34 4.75 -12.90 -10.32
CA MET A 34 4.81 -13.31 -8.92
C MET A 34 6.21 -13.75 -8.55
N VAL A 35 6.67 -13.30 -7.39
CA VAL A 35 7.93 -13.69 -6.75
C VAL A 35 7.59 -14.50 -5.52
N GLY A 36 8.16 -15.67 -5.38
CA GLY A 36 8.03 -16.52 -4.20
C GLY A 36 8.82 -15.95 -3.03
N LEU A 37 8.29 -14.94 -2.36
CA LEU A 37 8.95 -14.27 -1.24
C LEU A 37 9.29 -15.30 -0.14
N TYR A 38 10.55 -15.25 0.32
CA TYR A 38 11.06 -16.13 1.37
C TYR A 38 11.01 -17.64 1.05
N SER A 39 10.79 -17.99 -0.21
CA SER A 39 10.90 -19.35 -0.73
C SER A 39 12.26 -19.59 -1.38
N ASP A 40 12.55 -20.85 -1.72
CA ASP A 40 13.78 -21.24 -2.41
C ASP A 40 13.86 -20.65 -3.84
N THR A 41 12.71 -20.28 -4.44
CA THR A 41 12.65 -19.71 -5.79
C THR A 41 12.90 -18.20 -5.82
N MET A 42 12.88 -17.49 -4.68
CA MET A 42 12.96 -16.02 -4.62
C MET A 42 14.16 -15.47 -5.40
N LYS A 43 15.32 -16.10 -5.28
CA LYS A 43 16.54 -15.66 -5.95
C LYS A 43 16.43 -15.77 -7.48
N GLU A 44 15.83 -16.84 -7.97
CA GLU A 44 15.60 -17.08 -9.39
C GLU A 44 14.54 -16.13 -9.93
N ASP A 45 13.42 -15.98 -9.23
CA ASP A 45 12.34 -15.09 -9.61
C ASP A 45 12.79 -13.62 -9.70
N MET A 46 13.73 -13.20 -8.85
CA MET A 46 14.30 -11.84 -8.85
C MET A 46 15.47 -11.65 -9.82
N ALA A 47 16.00 -12.71 -10.43
CA ALA A 47 17.17 -12.63 -11.32
C ALA A 47 16.94 -11.67 -12.50
N GLU A 48 15.71 -11.64 -13.04
CA GLU A 48 15.33 -10.78 -14.16
C GLU A 48 15.34 -9.27 -13.83
N VAL A 49 15.31 -8.91 -12.57
CA VAL A 49 15.32 -7.53 -12.07
C VAL A 49 16.53 -7.20 -11.22
N SER A 50 17.58 -7.98 -11.34
CA SER A 50 18.86 -7.64 -10.69
C SER A 50 19.32 -6.24 -11.11
N PRO A 51 19.83 -5.38 -10.19
CA PRO A 51 20.21 -5.68 -8.81
C PRO A 51 19.10 -5.50 -7.75
N ALA A 52 17.83 -5.30 -8.12
CA ALA A 52 16.73 -5.26 -7.16
C ALA A 52 16.64 -6.59 -6.39
N ARG A 53 16.41 -6.52 -5.07
CA ARG A 53 16.38 -7.67 -4.17
C ARG A 53 15.03 -7.86 -3.48
N LEU A 54 14.15 -6.88 -3.60
CA LEU A 54 12.85 -6.82 -2.93
C LEU A 54 11.76 -6.45 -3.92
N VAL A 55 10.53 -6.73 -3.54
CA VAL A 55 9.33 -6.33 -4.27
C VAL A 55 8.64 -5.13 -3.59
N PRO A 56 8.00 -4.23 -4.34
CA PRO A 56 7.87 -4.25 -5.80
C PRO A 56 9.18 -3.85 -6.50
N ALA A 57 9.39 -4.43 -7.68
CA ALA A 57 10.37 -3.95 -8.64
C ALA A 57 9.71 -3.88 -10.01
N ILE A 58 10.16 -2.98 -10.87
CA ILE A 58 9.65 -2.88 -12.24
C ILE A 58 10.78 -3.01 -13.25
N ARG A 59 10.43 -3.57 -14.40
CA ARG A 59 11.18 -3.38 -15.64
C ARG A 59 10.36 -2.47 -16.54
N THR A 60 10.97 -1.38 -16.96
CA THR A 60 10.31 -0.40 -17.84
C THR A 60 10.22 -0.90 -19.28
N PRO A 61 9.39 -0.29 -20.14
CA PRO A 61 9.38 -0.61 -21.57
C PRO A 61 10.73 -0.45 -22.28
N GLN A 62 11.63 0.39 -21.74
CA GLN A 62 12.98 0.61 -22.24
C GLN A 62 14.01 -0.40 -21.71
N GLY A 63 13.61 -1.22 -20.72
CA GLY A 63 14.46 -2.24 -20.11
C GLY A 63 15.12 -1.81 -18.78
N ASP A 64 14.91 -0.57 -18.33
CA ASP A 64 15.46 -0.12 -17.06
C ASP A 64 14.82 -0.86 -15.88
N ILE A 65 15.63 -1.19 -14.89
CA ILE A 65 15.17 -1.80 -13.65
C ILE A 65 15.07 -0.71 -12.57
N VAL A 66 13.91 -0.64 -11.92
CA VAL A 66 13.67 0.27 -10.80
C VAL A 66 13.12 -0.54 -9.63
N GLY A 67 13.84 -0.55 -8.52
CA GLY A 67 13.37 -1.05 -7.23
C GLY A 67 12.83 0.07 -6.36
N GLU A 68 12.39 -0.29 -5.14
CA GLU A 68 11.85 0.63 -4.12
C GLU A 68 10.57 1.37 -4.54
N SER A 69 9.54 1.25 -3.73
CA SER A 69 8.21 1.78 -4.06
C SER A 69 8.19 3.28 -4.33
N LEU A 70 9.01 4.08 -3.61
CA LEU A 70 9.06 5.52 -3.82
C LEU A 70 9.79 5.88 -5.13
N ALA A 71 10.85 5.18 -5.47
CA ALA A 71 11.55 5.37 -6.74
C ALA A 71 10.66 4.97 -7.93
N ILE A 72 9.89 3.89 -7.79
CA ILE A 72 8.89 3.48 -8.79
C ILE A 72 7.83 4.58 -8.96
N ALA A 73 7.28 5.11 -7.86
CA ALA A 73 6.29 6.18 -7.88
C ALA A 73 6.77 7.43 -8.62
N GLU A 74 7.99 7.90 -8.32
CA GLU A 74 8.58 9.07 -9.00
C GLU A 74 8.85 8.78 -10.48
N THR A 75 9.40 7.60 -10.79
CA THR A 75 9.66 7.19 -12.18
C THR A 75 8.37 7.15 -13.01
N LEU A 76 7.28 6.60 -12.46
CA LEU A 76 6.01 6.56 -13.16
C LEU A 76 5.42 7.96 -13.34
N ALA A 77 5.46 8.80 -12.31
CA ALA A 77 4.96 10.18 -12.39
C ALA A 77 5.75 11.04 -13.39
N GLU A 78 7.07 10.86 -13.46
CA GLU A 78 7.92 11.56 -14.43
C GLU A 78 7.67 11.11 -15.86
N ARG A 79 7.47 9.80 -16.08
CA ARG A 79 7.24 9.22 -17.40
C ARG A 79 5.80 9.40 -17.92
N HIS A 80 4.86 9.68 -17.03
CA HIS A 80 3.43 9.84 -17.33
C HIS A 80 2.86 11.12 -16.71
N PRO A 81 3.40 12.30 -17.07
CA PRO A 81 2.97 13.58 -16.49
C PRO A 81 1.48 13.87 -16.71
N GLU A 82 0.89 13.34 -17.79
CA GLU A 82 -0.53 13.46 -18.12
C GLU A 82 -1.45 12.74 -17.11
N LYS A 83 -0.92 11.83 -16.29
CA LYS A 83 -1.70 11.07 -15.30
C LYS A 83 -1.89 11.81 -13.99
N THR A 84 -1.21 12.92 -13.79
CA THR A 84 -1.34 13.77 -12.59
C THR A 84 -1.26 12.97 -11.26
N MET A 85 -0.26 12.06 -11.18
CA MET A 85 -0.11 11.14 -10.03
C MET A 85 0.22 11.86 -8.72
N TRP A 86 0.87 13.03 -8.81
CA TRP A 86 1.09 13.95 -7.71
C TRP A 86 0.19 15.17 -7.84
N PRO A 87 -0.16 15.86 -6.72
CA PRO A 87 -0.87 17.14 -6.80
C PRO A 87 -0.16 18.15 -7.70
N GLU A 88 -0.93 18.90 -8.51
CA GLU A 88 -0.39 19.94 -9.38
C GLU A 88 0.20 21.10 -8.60
N ASN A 89 -0.44 21.48 -7.49
CA ASN A 89 0.07 22.51 -6.60
C ASN A 89 1.40 22.08 -5.97
N PRO A 90 2.49 22.86 -6.13
CA PRO A 90 3.82 22.47 -5.64
C PRO A 90 3.90 22.25 -4.12
N ALA A 91 3.16 23.04 -3.33
CA ALA A 91 3.15 22.89 -1.87
C ALA A 91 2.44 21.59 -1.44
N LEU A 92 1.29 21.28 -2.07
CA LEU A 92 0.59 20.01 -1.85
C LEU A 92 1.42 18.82 -2.33
N ARG A 93 2.11 18.96 -3.46
CA ARG A 93 3.01 17.93 -3.99
C ARG A 93 4.17 17.65 -3.03
N ALA A 94 4.79 18.68 -2.46
CA ALA A 94 5.83 18.51 -1.46
C ALA A 94 5.30 17.80 -0.21
N ARG A 95 4.10 18.14 0.24
CA ARG A 95 3.42 17.47 1.34
C ARG A 95 3.11 16.00 1.03
N ALA A 96 2.60 15.70 -0.16
CA ALA A 96 2.32 14.34 -0.61
C ALA A 96 3.59 13.47 -0.60
N ARG A 97 4.72 13.99 -1.09
CA ARG A 97 6.02 13.31 -1.04
C ARG A 97 6.51 13.07 0.39
N TRP A 98 6.33 14.06 1.27
CA TRP A 98 6.64 13.87 2.69
C TRP A 98 5.84 12.73 3.30
N LEU A 99 4.51 12.68 3.08
CA LEU A 99 3.66 11.58 3.54
C LEU A 99 4.19 10.21 3.07
N CYS A 100 4.55 10.10 1.80
CA CYS A 100 5.13 8.86 1.26
C CYS A 100 6.46 8.50 1.92
N ALA A 101 7.37 9.46 2.07
CA ALA A 101 8.68 9.24 2.68
C ALA A 101 8.56 8.82 4.16
N GLU A 102 7.67 9.48 4.93
CA GLU A 102 7.41 9.11 6.31
C GLU A 102 6.80 7.70 6.41
N MET A 103 5.88 7.33 5.49
CA MET A 103 5.34 5.97 5.46
C MET A 103 6.41 4.91 5.17
N VAL A 104 7.38 5.21 4.31
CA VAL A 104 8.48 4.29 4.00
C VAL A 104 9.40 4.08 5.20
N GLY A 105 9.78 5.16 5.88
CA GLY A 105 10.80 5.15 6.93
C GLY A 105 10.28 4.94 8.37
N SER A 106 8.96 5.00 8.59
CA SER A 106 8.39 5.05 9.94
C SER A 106 7.33 3.97 10.19
N PHE A 107 6.62 4.08 11.32
CA PHE A 107 5.51 3.20 11.74
C PHE A 107 5.92 1.74 11.89
N ALA A 108 7.08 1.51 12.51
CA ALA A 108 7.66 0.18 12.66
C ALA A 108 6.78 -0.72 13.53
N ALA A 109 6.19 -0.20 14.62
CA ALA A 109 5.33 -0.97 15.49
C ALA A 109 4.04 -1.42 14.78
N LEU A 110 3.36 -0.51 14.09
CA LEU A 110 2.18 -0.86 13.29
C LEU A 110 2.51 -1.91 12.22
N ARG A 111 3.67 -1.84 11.60
CA ARG A 111 4.07 -2.75 10.52
C ARG A 111 4.46 -4.13 11.02
N SER A 112 5.11 -4.22 12.19
CA SER A 112 5.55 -5.49 12.78
C SER A 112 4.44 -6.19 13.56
N ASP A 113 3.68 -5.45 14.38
CA ASP A 113 2.66 -6.04 15.24
C ASP A 113 1.35 -6.33 14.51
N CYS A 114 1.09 -5.57 13.42
CA CYS A 114 -0.07 -5.74 12.55
C CYS A 114 0.38 -6.04 11.10
N PRO A 115 1.04 -7.17 10.81
CA PRO A 115 1.42 -7.52 9.45
C PRO A 115 0.17 -7.56 8.55
N MET A 116 0.29 -7.08 7.31
CA MET A 116 -0.86 -7.08 6.41
C MET A 116 -1.27 -8.51 6.08
N GLN A 117 -2.51 -8.83 6.37
CA GLN A 117 -3.23 -9.99 5.88
C GLN A 117 -4.65 -9.56 5.50
N LEU A 118 -5.18 -10.05 4.40
CA LEU A 118 -6.45 -9.58 3.83
C LEU A 118 -7.54 -10.67 3.84
N ALA A 119 -7.31 -11.79 4.50
CA ALA A 119 -8.26 -12.90 4.51
C ALA A 119 -9.45 -12.62 5.46
N HIS A 120 -9.19 -12.12 6.66
CA HIS A 120 -10.16 -11.92 7.74
C HIS A 120 -9.79 -10.70 8.58
N VAL A 121 -10.67 -10.33 9.52
CA VAL A 121 -10.42 -9.29 10.52
C VAL A 121 -10.11 -9.94 11.86
N ASN A 122 -9.01 -9.53 12.49
CA ASN A 122 -8.59 -9.96 13.82
C ASN A 122 -9.27 -9.07 14.90
N MET A 123 -10.43 -9.47 15.37
CA MET A 123 -11.23 -8.69 16.33
C MET A 123 -10.66 -8.71 17.73
N GLY A 124 -9.91 -9.74 18.11
CA GLY A 124 -9.30 -9.89 19.43
C GLY A 124 -7.91 -9.27 19.56
N PHE A 125 -7.42 -8.53 18.55
CA PHE A 125 -6.14 -7.88 18.63
C PHE A 125 -6.18 -6.64 19.54
N GLU A 126 -5.26 -6.58 20.52
CA GLU A 126 -5.10 -5.42 21.39
C GLU A 126 -3.81 -4.66 21.04
N PRO A 127 -3.92 -3.42 20.50
CA PRO A 127 -2.75 -2.65 20.09
C PRO A 127 -1.87 -2.24 21.27
N SER A 128 -0.57 -2.46 21.14
CA SER A 128 0.44 -2.00 22.10
C SER A 128 0.48 -0.46 22.19
N ALA A 129 1.12 0.09 23.22
CA ALA A 129 1.35 1.54 23.30
C ALA A 129 2.13 2.09 22.11
N ALA A 130 3.05 1.31 21.56
CA ALA A 130 3.83 1.69 20.38
C ALA A 130 2.95 1.74 19.11
N VAL A 131 2.06 0.77 18.92
CA VAL A 131 1.07 0.79 17.82
C VAL A 131 0.13 1.99 17.96
N ARG A 132 -0.36 2.28 19.16
CA ARG A 132 -1.21 3.46 19.41
C ARG A 132 -0.48 4.77 19.10
N SER A 133 0.81 4.86 19.42
CA SER A 133 1.64 6.02 19.06
C SER A 133 1.79 6.19 17.56
N ASP A 134 2.02 5.09 16.82
CA ASP A 134 2.07 5.12 15.34
C ASP A 134 0.73 5.57 14.75
N LEU A 135 -0.41 5.07 15.28
CA LEU A 135 -1.74 5.48 14.83
C LEU A 135 -2.00 6.95 15.09
N ALA A 136 -1.67 7.46 16.28
CA ALA A 136 -1.82 8.87 16.62
C ALA A 136 -1.02 9.77 15.66
N ARG A 137 0.21 9.37 15.32
CA ARG A 137 1.03 10.12 14.35
C ARG A 137 0.43 10.06 12.93
N ILE A 138 -0.09 8.92 12.50
CA ILE A 138 -0.77 8.77 11.21
C ILE A 138 -2.00 9.68 11.14
N GLU A 139 -2.84 9.71 12.17
CA GLU A 139 -4.01 10.58 12.22
C GLU A 139 -3.64 12.07 12.21
N GLU A 140 -2.57 12.45 12.91
CA GLU A 140 -2.04 13.82 12.91
C GLU A 140 -1.66 14.26 11.49
N ILE A 141 -0.86 13.47 10.79
CA ILE A 141 -0.39 13.85 9.45
C ILE A 141 -1.49 13.77 8.38
N TRP A 142 -2.46 12.84 8.51
CA TRP A 142 -3.63 12.82 7.63
C TRP A 142 -4.53 14.03 7.84
N THR A 143 -4.76 14.44 9.10
CA THR A 143 -5.52 15.63 9.43
C THR A 143 -4.85 16.89 8.88
N ALA A 144 -3.53 17.03 9.08
CA ALA A 144 -2.74 18.14 8.56
C ALA A 144 -2.75 18.18 7.02
N ALA A 145 -2.70 17.03 6.35
CA ALA A 145 -2.76 16.93 4.90
C ALA A 145 -4.11 17.44 4.36
N ARG A 146 -5.23 16.98 4.95
CA ARG A 146 -6.57 17.42 4.57
C ARG A 146 -6.81 18.90 4.84
N SER A 147 -6.33 19.41 5.97
CA SER A 147 -6.45 20.84 6.29
C SER A 147 -5.78 21.72 5.23
N VAL A 148 -4.60 21.35 4.75
CA VAL A 148 -3.87 22.13 3.73
C VAL A 148 -4.47 21.96 2.35
N SER A 149 -5.00 20.79 2.02
CA SER A 149 -5.64 20.53 0.72
C SER A 149 -7.07 21.05 0.62
N GLY A 150 -7.69 21.43 1.75
CA GLY A 150 -9.11 21.78 1.81
C GLY A 150 -10.05 20.58 1.71
N ALA A 151 -9.51 19.36 1.78
CA ALA A 151 -10.30 18.13 1.70
C ALA A 151 -10.90 17.79 3.06
N ASN A 152 -12.14 18.16 3.30
CA ASN A 152 -12.85 17.83 4.54
C ASN A 152 -13.15 16.32 4.67
N ASP A 153 -13.39 15.67 3.53
CA ASP A 153 -13.60 14.23 3.40
C ASP A 153 -13.03 13.76 2.06
N GLY A 154 -12.69 12.49 1.94
CA GLY A 154 -12.13 11.93 0.71
C GLY A 154 -10.65 11.59 0.82
N TRP A 155 -9.91 11.79 -0.27
CA TRP A 155 -8.49 11.51 -0.36
C TRP A 155 -7.65 12.58 0.36
N LEU A 156 -6.42 12.24 0.77
CA LEU A 156 -5.59 13.12 1.61
C LEU A 156 -5.24 14.45 0.96
N MET A 157 -5.13 14.47 -0.37
CA MET A 157 -4.78 15.66 -1.16
C MET A 157 -5.95 16.19 -2.01
N GLY A 158 -7.19 15.86 -1.65
CA GLY A 158 -8.39 16.19 -2.40
C GLY A 158 -8.74 15.13 -3.44
N ASN A 159 -7.90 14.94 -4.44
CA ASN A 159 -7.98 13.85 -5.40
C ASN A 159 -7.08 12.70 -4.98
N LEU A 160 -7.39 11.47 -5.45
CA LEU A 160 -6.51 10.32 -5.27
C LEU A 160 -5.13 10.64 -5.85
N SER A 161 -4.11 10.37 -5.07
CA SER A 161 -2.71 10.61 -5.43
C SER A 161 -1.82 9.46 -4.97
N LEU A 162 -0.55 9.51 -5.34
CA LEU A 162 0.44 8.56 -4.83
C LEU A 162 0.51 8.54 -3.31
N ALA A 163 0.26 9.67 -2.62
CA ALA A 163 0.18 9.70 -1.16
C ALA A 163 -0.86 8.73 -0.62
N ASP A 164 -2.04 8.68 -1.21
CA ASP A 164 -3.11 7.77 -0.80
C ASP A 164 -2.71 6.31 -1.02
N ILE A 165 -2.09 6.01 -2.16
CA ILE A 165 -1.61 4.66 -2.48
C ILE A 165 -0.62 4.15 -1.42
N PHE A 166 0.28 5.01 -0.93
CA PHE A 166 1.22 4.64 0.11
C PHE A 166 0.53 4.27 1.42
N TYR A 167 -0.63 4.85 1.70
CA TYR A 167 -1.43 4.56 2.90
C TYR A 167 -2.49 3.48 2.72
N ALA A 168 -2.72 2.94 1.52
CA ALA A 168 -3.65 1.83 1.30
C ALA A 168 -3.38 0.60 2.21
N PRO A 169 -2.12 0.13 2.38
CA PRO A 169 -1.84 -0.95 3.32
C PRO A 169 -1.99 -0.57 4.79
N VAL A 170 -1.92 0.72 5.14
CA VAL A 170 -2.23 1.21 6.50
C VAL A 170 -3.72 1.09 6.75
N ALA A 171 -4.54 1.53 5.79
CA ALA A 171 -5.99 1.36 5.85
C ALA A 171 -6.38 -0.13 5.99
N ALA A 172 -5.71 -1.01 5.24
CA ALA A 172 -5.91 -2.45 5.36
C ALA A 172 -5.58 -2.98 6.76
N ARG A 173 -4.50 -2.50 7.39
CA ARG A 173 -4.14 -2.88 8.77
C ARG A 173 -5.16 -2.37 9.78
N ILE A 174 -5.57 -1.11 9.67
CA ILE A 174 -6.56 -0.51 10.57
C ILE A 174 -7.87 -1.32 10.55
N VAL A 175 -8.32 -1.70 9.37
CA VAL A 175 -9.52 -2.54 9.23
C VAL A 175 -9.25 -3.98 9.64
N GLY A 176 -8.17 -4.59 9.16
CA GLY A 176 -7.85 -6.01 9.38
C GLY A 176 -7.54 -6.38 10.85
N TYR A 177 -7.21 -5.39 11.68
CA TYR A 177 -6.98 -5.56 13.12
C TYR A 177 -7.97 -4.75 13.97
N ASN A 178 -9.03 -4.24 13.37
CA ASN A 178 -10.04 -3.41 14.05
C ASN A 178 -9.42 -2.34 14.95
N LEU A 179 -8.36 -1.67 14.48
CA LEU A 179 -7.57 -0.73 15.29
C LEU A 179 -8.40 0.51 15.63
N PRO A 180 -8.24 1.05 16.86
CA PRO A 180 -8.95 2.23 17.29
C PRO A 180 -8.38 3.48 16.60
N VAL A 181 -9.22 4.13 15.82
CA VAL A 181 -8.93 5.40 15.14
C VAL A 181 -10.16 6.30 15.16
N SER A 182 -9.97 7.59 14.92
CA SER A 182 -11.06 8.55 14.81
C SER A 182 -12.01 8.24 13.64
N ASP A 183 -13.24 8.75 13.70
CA ASP A 183 -14.22 8.59 12.62
C ASP A 183 -13.73 9.09 11.25
N PRO A 184 -13.05 10.25 11.15
CA PRO A 184 -12.48 10.69 9.85
C PRO A 184 -11.42 9.73 9.30
N ALA A 185 -10.59 9.14 10.17
CA ALA A 185 -9.60 8.14 9.77
C ALA A 185 -10.28 6.82 9.35
N ARG A 186 -11.31 6.41 10.10
CA ARG A 186 -12.12 5.22 9.77
C ARG A 186 -12.77 5.36 8.39
N ARG A 187 -13.43 6.47 8.08
CA ARG A 187 -14.03 6.72 6.76
C ARG A 187 -13.01 6.67 5.63
N TYR A 188 -11.79 7.17 5.86
CA TYR A 188 -10.71 7.07 4.88
C TYR A 188 -10.29 5.61 4.63
N CYS A 189 -10.18 4.81 5.69
CA CYS A 189 -9.88 3.38 5.56
C CYS A 189 -10.99 2.64 4.81
N GLU A 190 -12.26 2.91 5.15
CA GLU A 190 -13.41 2.32 4.47
C GLU A 190 -13.47 2.68 2.97
N ARG A 191 -13.06 3.90 2.60
CA ARG A 191 -12.92 4.31 1.20
C ARG A 191 -11.92 3.43 0.46
N TRP A 192 -10.78 3.10 1.09
CA TRP A 192 -9.82 2.17 0.50
C TRP A 192 -10.37 0.76 0.37
N ILE A 193 -11.04 0.25 1.42
CA ILE A 193 -11.63 -1.10 1.38
C ILE A 193 -12.74 -1.21 0.32
N ALA A 194 -13.46 -0.12 0.08
CA ALA A 194 -14.50 -0.05 -0.97
C ALA A 194 -13.93 0.17 -2.39
N ASN A 195 -12.67 0.57 -2.52
CA ASN A 195 -12.04 0.85 -3.81
C ASN A 195 -12.05 -0.38 -4.73
N PRO A 196 -12.47 -0.27 -6.00
CA PRO A 196 -12.60 -1.40 -6.91
C PRO A 196 -11.28 -2.15 -7.15
N HIS A 197 -10.15 -1.44 -7.27
CA HIS A 197 -8.86 -2.06 -7.48
C HIS A 197 -8.34 -2.74 -6.22
N PHE A 198 -8.57 -2.18 -5.03
CA PHE A 198 -8.27 -2.86 -3.78
C PHE A 198 -9.06 -4.19 -3.66
N LYS A 199 -10.34 -4.18 -3.99
CA LYS A 199 -11.18 -5.39 -4.02
C LYS A 199 -10.68 -6.42 -5.04
N GLU A 200 -10.29 -5.96 -6.24
CA GLU A 200 -9.70 -6.83 -7.27
C GLU A 200 -8.44 -7.52 -6.76
N TRP A 201 -7.54 -6.75 -6.13
CA TRP A 201 -6.30 -7.28 -5.53
C TRP A 201 -6.59 -8.34 -4.47
N ARG A 202 -7.47 -8.02 -3.51
CA ARG A 202 -7.87 -8.95 -2.45
C ARG A 202 -8.51 -10.23 -3.01
N LYS A 203 -9.47 -10.08 -3.93
CA LYS A 203 -10.12 -11.22 -4.58
C LYS A 203 -9.11 -12.16 -5.25
N ALA A 204 -8.15 -11.61 -5.96
CA ALA A 204 -7.09 -12.41 -6.60
C ALA A 204 -6.18 -13.10 -5.57
N GLY A 205 -5.91 -12.46 -4.43
CA GLY A 205 -5.17 -13.06 -3.32
C GLY A 205 -5.92 -14.25 -2.70
N LEU A 206 -7.22 -14.11 -2.47
CA LEU A 206 -8.06 -15.20 -1.93
C LEU A 206 -8.16 -16.42 -2.85
N GLN A 207 -8.01 -16.23 -4.16
CA GLN A 207 -8.02 -17.35 -5.12
C GLN A 207 -6.69 -18.12 -5.14
N LYS A 208 -5.57 -17.44 -4.96
CA LYS A 208 -4.24 -18.02 -5.00
C LYS A 208 -3.33 -17.25 -4.07
N SER A 209 -3.07 -17.82 -2.91
CA SER A 209 -2.19 -17.27 -1.90
C SER A 209 -1.39 -18.38 -1.24
N TYR A 210 -0.26 -18.02 -0.67
CA TYR A 210 0.47 -18.81 0.29
C TYR A 210 0.90 -17.89 1.43
N ASP A 211 0.91 -18.39 2.63
CA ASP A 211 1.43 -17.65 3.78
C ASP A 211 2.95 -17.81 3.83
N PRO A 212 3.74 -16.78 3.47
CA PRO A 212 5.19 -16.85 3.52
C PRO A 212 5.74 -16.98 4.95
N PHE A 213 4.94 -16.51 5.91
CA PHE A 213 5.15 -16.67 7.35
C PHE A 213 3.82 -16.94 8.01
N PRO A 214 3.74 -17.91 8.94
CA PRO A 214 2.52 -18.13 9.70
C PRO A 214 2.26 -16.93 10.63
N TYR A 215 1.54 -15.93 10.14
CA TYR A 215 1.15 -14.77 10.93
C TYR A 215 0.16 -15.18 12.02
N PRO A 216 0.29 -14.64 13.24
CA PRO A 216 -0.64 -14.95 14.30
C PRO A 216 -2.05 -14.46 13.95
N THR A 217 -3.05 -15.21 14.37
CA THR A 217 -4.46 -14.82 14.34
C THR A 217 -4.90 -14.44 15.75
N TYR A 218 -5.83 -13.48 15.84
CA TYR A 218 -6.33 -12.95 17.11
C TYR A 218 -7.84 -13.09 17.16
N GLU A 219 -8.28 -14.18 17.77
CA GLU A 219 -9.70 -14.52 17.92
C GLU A 219 -10.46 -13.52 18.84
N PRO A 220 -11.75 -13.23 18.59
CA PRO A 220 -12.52 -13.78 17.50
C PRO A 220 -12.15 -13.18 16.14
N LEU A 221 -12.32 -13.97 15.09
CA LEU A 221 -12.18 -13.50 13.71
C LEU A 221 -13.54 -13.05 13.17
N ALA A 222 -13.53 -12.08 12.27
CA ALA A 222 -14.71 -11.66 11.51
C ALA A 222 -14.42 -11.64 10.01
N ASP A 223 -15.48 -11.65 9.23
CA ASP A 223 -15.39 -11.50 7.78
C ASP A 223 -14.86 -10.12 7.41
N TRP A 224 -14.15 -10.07 6.30
CA TRP A 224 -13.65 -8.81 5.76
C TRP A 224 -14.81 -7.93 5.29
N PRO A 225 -14.90 -6.64 5.69
CA PRO A 225 -16.01 -5.79 5.32
C PRO A 225 -16.08 -5.60 3.80
N ASN A 226 -17.29 -5.67 3.26
CA ASN A 226 -17.57 -5.55 1.81
C ASN A 226 -16.83 -6.61 0.96
N GLY A 227 -16.64 -7.81 1.50
CA GLY A 227 -15.94 -8.94 0.90
C GLY A 227 -16.48 -9.44 -0.42
#